data_ca0eb93962cefd57b776b25a3b3c1c74
#
_entry.id   ca0eb93962cefd57b776b25a3b3c1c74
#
_cell.length_a   1.000
_cell.length_b   1.000
_cell.length_c   1.000
_cell.angle_alpha   90.00
_cell.angle_beta   90.00
_cell.angle_gamma   90.00
#
_symmetry.space_group_name_H-M   'P 1'
#
loop_
_entity.id
_entity.type
_entity.pdbx_description
1 polymer ?
#
loop_
_entity_poly.entity_id
_entity_poly.type
_entity_poly.pdbx_seq_one_letter_code
_entity_poly.pdbx_strand_id
1 'polypeptide(L)'
;IASCLVGSEMCIRDSGKAGAEPEIRVRGTNSINGYKPLYVVDGLFNDNINFLNPQDIESMEILKDPSSLAIFGVRGANGVIIITTKKAKEGQTRVNINGSFGFKAITDKIAMVDADGFKTLYNEQLKNEGNPEFNFTDWTGNTNWQDEIFQTGFITNNNISITGASAKHSFYLGAGYAYEQGNIKKEKYSKVTLNVSNDYKVTDNFKVGFQFNGARMLPADTKSVATALRAAPVAHVFNEEYGLYTTLPGFQKAQMNNPMVDVELKANTTKAENYRASGNVYGEWDFLKHFQFKVVYSMDYSSNSTRKYTPIIKVFDNSVEGKVETLGDGKTGVSQEKQTETKVQSDYLLTYQNTWGEHSLTATAGFTTYYNELELLGAARTQGVGLVIPNNPDKWYV
;
A
#
# COMPACT_ATOMS: atom_id res chain seq x y z
N ILE A 1 -12.11 -1.12 8.92
CA ILE A 1 -11.64 -2.00 10.00
C ILE A 1 -10.81 -1.14 10.93
N ALA A 2 -11.43 -0.45 11.85
CA ALA A 2 -10.76 0.45 12.79
C ALA A 2 -11.06 0.08 14.25
N SER A 3 -11.29 -1.20 14.54
CA SER A 3 -11.20 -1.64 15.93
C SER A 3 -9.77 -2.16 16.12
N CYS A 4 -8.95 -1.38 16.80
CA CYS A 4 -7.72 -1.91 17.37
C CYS A 4 -8.10 -3.12 18.21
N LEU A 5 -7.46 -4.24 17.90
CA LEU A 5 -7.65 -5.47 18.66
C LEU A 5 -7.17 -5.24 20.09
N VAL A 6 -7.98 -5.64 21.06
CA VAL A 6 -7.67 -5.45 22.48
C VAL A 6 -6.79 -6.61 22.93
N GLY A 7 -5.63 -6.31 23.52
CA GLY A 7 -4.72 -7.30 24.10
C GLY A 7 -3.26 -7.10 23.69
N SER A 8 -2.56 -8.18 23.36
CA SER A 8 -1.15 -8.17 22.96
C SER A 8 -0.91 -7.78 21.49
N GLU A 9 -1.98 -7.49 20.74
CA GLU A 9 -1.92 -7.07 19.35
C GLU A 9 -1.84 -5.56 19.24
N MET A 10 -0.94 -5.07 18.41
CA MET A 10 -0.79 -3.64 18.12
C MET A 10 -1.07 -3.39 16.64
N CYS A 11 -2.03 -2.49 16.39
CA CYS A 11 -2.30 -1.96 15.07
C CYS A 11 -1.75 -0.55 14.99
N ILE A 12 -0.67 -0.35 14.24
CA ILE A 12 -0.05 0.95 14.02
C ILE A 12 -0.51 1.47 12.66
N ARG A 13 -1.21 2.60 12.64
CA ARG A 13 -1.40 3.38 11.42
C ARG A 13 -0.15 4.22 11.20
N ASP A 14 0.63 3.83 10.21
CA ASP A 14 1.82 4.56 9.84
C ASP A 14 1.49 5.80 8.99
N SER A 15 2.18 6.89 9.27
CA SER A 15 2.45 8.09 8.46
C SER A 15 1.30 8.86 7.79
N GLY A 16 0.07 8.44 7.80
CA GLY A 16 -1.02 9.13 7.07
C GLY A 16 -0.90 9.12 5.54
N LYS A 17 0.02 8.35 4.96
CA LYS A 17 0.17 8.14 3.53
C LYS A 17 -1.12 7.61 2.93
N ALA A 18 -1.50 8.12 1.75
CA ALA A 18 -2.66 7.63 1.03
C ALA A 18 -2.50 6.15 0.62
N GLY A 19 -3.49 5.32 0.97
CA GLY A 19 -3.48 3.89 0.71
C GLY A 19 -2.54 3.06 1.60
N ALA A 20 -1.96 3.65 2.66
CA ALA A 20 -1.15 2.90 3.61
C ALA A 20 -2.00 1.91 4.40
N GLU A 21 -1.46 0.72 4.58
CA GLU A 21 -2.04 -0.32 5.41
C GLU A 21 -1.66 -0.13 6.88
N PRO A 22 -2.55 -0.49 7.81
CA PRO A 22 -2.17 -0.58 9.20
C PRO A 22 -1.15 -1.71 9.38
N GLU A 23 -0.11 -1.44 10.13
CA GLU A 23 0.85 -2.45 10.54
C GLU A 23 0.27 -3.27 11.68
N ILE A 24 0.06 -4.57 11.46
CA ILE A 24 -0.48 -5.47 12.47
C ILE A 24 0.66 -6.27 13.07
N ARG A 25 0.77 -6.25 14.41
CA ARG A 25 1.72 -7.04 15.19
C ARG A 25 0.97 -7.92 16.17
N VAL A 26 1.19 -9.24 16.11
CA VAL A 26 0.47 -10.21 16.94
C VAL A 26 1.21 -10.51 18.24
N ARG A 27 2.54 -10.54 18.24
CA ARG A 27 3.39 -10.87 19.42
C ARG A 27 4.53 -9.90 19.68
N GLY A 28 4.39 -8.64 19.24
CA GLY A 28 5.47 -7.66 19.33
C GLY A 28 6.60 -7.91 18.32
N THR A 29 7.78 -7.35 18.55
CA THR A 29 8.96 -7.43 17.67
C THR A 29 9.99 -8.40 18.23
N ASN A 30 9.72 -9.70 18.21
CA ASN A 30 10.61 -10.71 18.79
C ASN A 30 11.60 -11.30 17.78
N SER A 31 11.62 -10.83 16.54
CA SER A 31 12.48 -11.37 15.48
C SER A 31 13.25 -10.28 14.75
N ILE A 32 14.55 -10.51 14.56
CA ILE A 32 15.42 -9.66 13.71
C ILE A 32 15.00 -9.74 12.24
N ASN A 33 14.37 -10.85 11.81
CA ASN A 33 13.99 -11.10 10.43
C ASN A 33 12.57 -10.62 10.07
N GLY A 34 11.93 -9.85 10.95
CA GLY A 34 10.60 -9.29 10.71
C GLY A 34 9.56 -9.73 11.76
N TYR A 35 8.47 -9.00 11.79
CA TYR A 35 7.38 -9.16 12.78
C TYR A 35 6.01 -9.37 12.10
N LYS A 36 5.96 -9.37 10.77
CA LYS A 36 4.68 -9.50 10.04
C LYS A 36 4.08 -10.87 10.25
N PRO A 37 2.79 -10.95 10.59
CA PRO A 37 2.08 -12.21 10.67
C PRO A 37 1.90 -12.80 9.26
N LEU A 38 1.70 -14.11 9.21
CA LEU A 38 1.25 -14.78 8.00
C LEU A 38 -0.26 -14.54 7.82
N TYR A 39 -0.67 -14.08 6.67
CA TYR A 39 -2.08 -14.02 6.31
C TYR A 39 -2.48 -15.28 5.54
N VAL A 40 -3.60 -15.86 5.93
CA VAL A 40 -4.20 -17.00 5.23
C VAL A 40 -5.57 -16.57 4.72
N VAL A 41 -5.65 -16.27 3.42
CA VAL A 41 -6.89 -15.81 2.79
C VAL A 41 -7.52 -16.98 2.05
N ASP A 42 -8.68 -17.42 2.51
CA ASP A 42 -9.42 -18.57 1.95
C ASP A 42 -8.55 -19.83 1.78
N GLY A 43 -7.60 -20.02 2.71
CA GLY A 43 -6.65 -21.15 2.72
C GLY A 43 -5.30 -20.86 2.05
N LEU A 44 -5.16 -19.81 1.25
CA LEU A 44 -3.91 -19.48 0.57
C LEU A 44 -3.01 -18.55 1.42
N PHE A 45 -1.71 -18.85 1.44
CA PHE A 45 -0.71 -18.07 2.17
C PHE A 45 -0.39 -16.75 1.47
N ASN A 46 -0.46 -15.65 2.22
CA ASN A 46 -0.26 -14.29 1.74
C ASN A 46 0.64 -13.49 2.67
N ASP A 47 1.41 -12.54 2.12
CA ASP A 47 2.26 -11.64 2.89
C ASP A 47 1.55 -10.33 3.25
N ASN A 48 0.44 -10.01 2.58
CA ASN A 48 -0.41 -8.84 2.83
C ASN A 48 -1.83 -9.08 2.32
N ILE A 49 -2.75 -8.20 2.71
CA ILE A 49 -4.19 -8.26 2.36
C ILE A 49 -4.69 -7.01 1.65
N ASN A 50 -3.80 -6.18 1.13
CA ASN A 50 -4.14 -4.90 0.50
C ASN A 50 -5.03 -5.02 -0.74
N PHE A 51 -5.03 -6.18 -1.37
CA PHE A 51 -5.87 -6.50 -2.51
C PHE A 51 -7.34 -6.77 -2.13
N LEU A 52 -7.63 -7.06 -0.87
CA LEU A 52 -9.01 -7.30 -0.43
C LEU A 52 -9.78 -5.99 -0.18
N ASN A 53 -11.08 -6.02 -0.45
CA ASN A 53 -11.97 -5.02 0.09
C ASN A 53 -12.41 -5.46 1.50
N PRO A 54 -12.24 -4.62 2.54
CA PRO A 54 -12.69 -4.95 3.89
C PRO A 54 -14.17 -5.35 3.98
N GLN A 55 -14.99 -4.82 3.09
CA GLN A 55 -16.42 -5.15 3.04
C GLN A 55 -16.71 -6.55 2.49
N ASP A 56 -15.75 -7.19 1.80
CA ASP A 56 -15.87 -8.55 1.31
C ASP A 56 -15.34 -9.59 2.32
N ILE A 57 -14.82 -9.16 3.46
CA ILE A 57 -14.38 -10.04 4.54
C ILE A 57 -15.58 -10.47 5.37
N GLU A 58 -15.75 -11.78 5.59
CA GLU A 58 -16.74 -12.35 6.49
C GLU A 58 -16.21 -12.48 7.92
N SER A 59 -15.00 -13.05 8.07
CA SER A 59 -14.35 -13.20 9.37
C SER A 59 -12.84 -12.99 9.28
N MET A 60 -12.29 -12.56 10.40
CA MET A 60 -10.86 -12.47 10.62
C MET A 60 -10.54 -13.10 11.98
N GLU A 61 -9.72 -14.13 11.97
CA GLU A 61 -9.31 -14.87 13.15
C GLU A 61 -7.80 -14.78 13.34
N ILE A 62 -7.37 -14.54 14.58
CA ILE A 62 -5.95 -14.42 14.90
C ILE A 62 -5.52 -15.63 15.72
N LEU A 63 -4.65 -16.45 15.13
CA LEU A 63 -4.04 -17.58 15.80
C LEU A 63 -2.74 -17.13 16.46
N LYS A 64 -2.68 -17.30 17.77
CA LYS A 64 -1.51 -16.94 18.59
C LYS A 64 -1.00 -18.09 19.46
N ASP A 65 -1.77 -19.15 19.63
CA ASP A 65 -1.36 -20.29 20.45
C ASP A 65 -0.41 -21.22 19.67
N PRO A 66 0.68 -21.71 20.29
CA PRO A 66 1.64 -22.58 19.61
C PRO A 66 1.03 -23.84 18.99
N SER A 67 0.01 -24.40 19.63
CA SER A 67 -0.71 -25.57 19.10
C SER A 67 -1.44 -25.27 17.80
N SER A 68 -2.09 -24.13 17.70
CA SER A 68 -2.79 -23.67 16.49
C SER A 68 -1.83 -23.26 15.38
N LEU A 69 -0.64 -22.75 15.73
CA LEU A 69 0.40 -22.33 14.79
C LEU A 69 1.20 -23.49 14.21
N ALA A 70 1.22 -24.64 14.85
CA ALA A 70 2.03 -25.78 14.46
C ALA A 70 1.77 -26.26 13.03
N ILE A 71 0.52 -26.18 12.55
CA ILE A 71 0.12 -26.55 11.19
C ILE A 71 0.70 -25.62 10.10
N PHE A 72 1.11 -24.40 10.46
CA PHE A 72 1.71 -23.41 9.53
C PHE A 72 3.25 -23.43 9.57
N GLY A 73 3.85 -24.30 10.42
CA GLY A 73 5.30 -24.44 10.54
C GLY A 73 5.99 -23.13 10.88
N VAL A 74 7.21 -22.95 10.37
CA VAL A 74 8.04 -21.75 10.62
C VAL A 74 7.42 -20.46 10.11
N ARG A 75 6.53 -20.52 9.13
CA ARG A 75 5.83 -19.33 8.60
C ARG A 75 4.86 -18.71 9.61
N GLY A 76 4.30 -19.55 10.50
CA GLY A 76 3.39 -19.09 11.56
C GLY A 76 4.08 -18.50 12.78
N ALA A 77 5.41 -18.44 12.86
CA ALA A 77 6.15 -18.02 14.05
C ALA A 77 5.76 -16.64 14.60
N ASN A 78 5.41 -15.70 13.73
CA ASN A 78 4.98 -14.35 14.11
C ASN A 78 3.46 -14.22 14.33
N GLY A 79 2.73 -15.34 14.36
CA GLY A 79 1.27 -15.40 14.38
C GLY A 79 0.68 -15.57 12.99
N VAL A 80 -0.57 -16.03 12.94
CA VAL A 80 -1.32 -16.24 11.71
C VAL A 80 -2.65 -15.52 11.80
N ILE A 81 -3.01 -14.82 10.73
CA ILE A 81 -4.31 -14.16 10.59
C ILE A 81 -5.06 -14.89 9.46
N ILE A 82 -6.10 -15.61 9.86
CA ILE A 82 -6.98 -16.29 8.92
C ILE A 82 -8.09 -15.32 8.50
N ILE A 83 -8.25 -15.17 7.20
CA ILE A 83 -9.28 -14.32 6.61
C ILE A 83 -10.17 -15.18 5.73
N THR A 84 -11.46 -15.14 6.02
CA THR A 84 -12.49 -15.77 5.20
C THR A 84 -13.26 -14.70 4.45
N THR A 85 -13.33 -14.81 3.13
CA THR A 85 -14.13 -13.91 2.32
C THR A 85 -15.59 -14.33 2.30
N LYS A 86 -16.49 -13.36 2.03
CA LYS A 86 -17.93 -13.58 2.03
C LYS A 86 -18.35 -14.60 0.98
N LYS A 87 -19.20 -15.51 1.40
CA LYS A 87 -19.92 -16.48 0.58
C LYS A 87 -21.42 -16.26 0.73
N ALA A 88 -22.20 -16.70 -0.24
CA ALA A 88 -23.64 -16.68 -0.10
C ALA A 88 -24.09 -17.70 0.95
N LYS A 89 -25.00 -17.29 1.82
CA LYS A 89 -25.76 -18.17 2.73
C LYS A 89 -27.09 -18.51 2.08
N GLU A 90 -27.69 -19.64 2.45
CA GLU A 90 -29.02 -20.03 1.95
C GLU A 90 -30.00 -18.87 2.10
N GLY A 91 -30.81 -18.63 1.06
CA GLY A 91 -31.83 -17.59 1.06
C GLY A 91 -32.02 -16.92 -0.29
N GLN A 92 -32.82 -15.86 -0.28
CA GLN A 92 -33.13 -15.07 -1.48
C GLN A 92 -31.90 -14.28 -1.98
N THR A 93 -31.88 -14.03 -3.28
CA THR A 93 -30.91 -13.12 -3.89
C THR A 93 -31.01 -11.73 -3.26
N ARG A 94 -29.87 -11.21 -2.81
CA ARG A 94 -29.75 -9.89 -2.18
C ARG A 94 -28.71 -9.05 -2.91
N VAL A 95 -29.04 -7.78 -3.09
CA VAL A 95 -28.10 -6.77 -3.56
C VAL A 95 -27.80 -5.85 -2.40
N ASN A 96 -26.51 -5.66 -2.11
CA ASN A 96 -26.06 -4.73 -1.07
C ASN A 96 -25.23 -3.65 -1.74
N ILE A 97 -25.53 -2.39 -1.42
CA ILE A 97 -24.77 -1.22 -1.88
C ILE A 97 -24.33 -0.47 -0.65
N ASN A 98 -23.01 -0.30 -0.50
CA ASN A 98 -22.42 0.44 0.60
C ASN A 98 -21.53 1.53 0.03
N GLY A 99 -21.70 2.74 0.51
CA GLY A 99 -20.87 3.89 0.15
C GLY A 99 -20.48 4.66 1.40
N SER A 100 -19.23 5.09 1.45
CA SER A 100 -18.74 6.01 2.46
C SER A 100 -17.86 7.07 1.82
N PHE A 101 -17.94 8.27 2.37
CA PHE A 101 -17.06 9.38 2.00
C PHE A 101 -16.68 10.15 3.25
N GLY A 102 -15.55 10.81 3.19
CA GLY A 102 -15.05 11.59 4.31
C GLY A 102 -13.89 12.49 3.90
N PHE A 103 -13.42 13.24 4.89
CA PHE A 103 -12.25 14.10 4.74
C PHE A 103 -11.19 13.68 5.75
N LYS A 104 -9.94 13.79 5.33
CA LYS A 104 -8.75 13.48 6.11
C LYS A 104 -7.92 14.75 6.23
N ALA A 105 -7.72 15.23 7.45
CA ALA A 105 -6.92 16.40 7.74
C ALA A 105 -5.82 16.06 8.75
N ILE A 106 -4.74 16.82 8.73
CA ILE A 106 -3.72 16.79 9.78
C ILE A 106 -4.27 17.53 10.98
N THR A 107 -4.31 16.88 12.13
CA THR A 107 -4.81 17.44 13.38
C THR A 107 -3.82 18.38 14.03
N ASP A 108 -2.53 18.01 14.00
CA ASP A 108 -1.45 18.77 14.60
C ASP A 108 -0.27 18.95 13.66
N LYS A 109 0.31 20.13 13.64
CA LYS A 109 1.54 20.48 12.94
C LYS A 109 2.64 20.71 13.96
N ILE A 110 3.87 20.39 13.59
CA ILE A 110 5.03 20.67 14.45
C ILE A 110 5.24 22.18 14.47
N ALA A 111 5.27 22.76 15.67
CA ALA A 111 5.59 24.17 15.82
C ALA A 111 7.05 24.43 15.40
N MET A 112 7.22 25.27 14.39
CA MET A 112 8.52 25.66 13.85
C MET A 112 8.74 27.16 14.12
N VAL A 113 10.01 27.54 14.19
CA VAL A 113 10.36 28.97 14.28
C VAL A 113 10.05 29.66 12.96
N ASP A 114 9.66 30.92 13.03
CA ASP A 114 9.49 31.81 11.88
C ASP A 114 10.85 32.27 11.31
N ALA A 115 10.81 33.10 10.27
CA ALA A 115 12.01 33.59 9.62
C ALA A 115 12.94 34.38 10.55
N ASP A 116 12.39 35.20 11.45
CA ASP A 116 13.20 36.05 12.34
C ASP A 116 13.84 35.23 13.45
N GLY A 117 13.10 34.29 14.03
CA GLY A 117 13.64 33.32 14.97
C GLY A 117 14.72 32.44 14.33
N PHE A 118 14.49 32.00 13.09
CA PHE A 118 15.48 31.21 12.34
C PHE A 118 16.79 31.99 12.10
N LYS A 119 16.69 33.22 11.60
CA LYS A 119 17.85 34.13 11.38
C LYS A 119 18.67 34.33 12.66
N THR A 120 17.98 34.57 13.76
CA THR A 120 18.61 34.74 15.08
C THR A 120 19.37 33.50 15.50
N LEU A 121 18.72 32.35 15.51
CA LEU A 121 19.32 31.07 15.93
C LEU A 121 20.49 30.64 15.02
N TYR A 122 20.30 30.82 13.71
CA TYR A 122 21.34 30.43 12.74
C TYR A 122 22.61 31.29 12.86
N ASN A 123 22.47 32.64 13.01
CA ASN A 123 23.61 33.54 13.20
C ASN A 123 24.26 33.34 14.58
N GLU A 124 23.48 33.03 15.62
CA GLU A 124 24.04 32.65 16.92
C GLU A 124 24.87 31.34 16.82
N GLN A 125 24.38 30.36 16.10
CA GLN A 125 25.17 29.13 15.84
C GLN A 125 26.49 29.45 15.14
N LEU A 126 26.45 30.21 14.03
CA LEU A 126 27.66 30.59 13.31
C LEU A 126 28.66 31.34 14.19
N LYS A 127 28.19 32.27 15.00
CA LYS A 127 29.01 33.00 15.97
C LYS A 127 29.68 32.07 17.01
N ASN A 128 28.93 31.09 17.53
CA ASN A 128 29.45 30.11 18.49
C ASN A 128 30.50 29.20 17.86
N GLU A 129 30.41 28.96 16.55
CA GLU A 129 31.39 28.20 15.76
C GLU A 129 32.60 29.06 15.30
N GLY A 130 32.59 30.36 15.59
CA GLY A 130 33.63 31.31 15.15
C GLY A 130 33.53 31.71 13.67
N ASN A 131 32.39 31.49 13.07
CA ASN A 131 32.09 31.85 11.68
C ASN A 131 31.43 33.24 11.61
N PRO A 132 31.57 33.98 10.47
CA PRO A 132 30.83 35.21 10.24
C PRO A 132 29.33 34.94 10.11
N GLU A 133 28.53 35.95 10.51
CA GLU A 133 27.08 35.89 10.34
C GLU A 133 26.69 35.75 8.86
N PHE A 134 25.62 35.01 8.59
CA PHE A 134 25.06 34.88 7.27
C PHE A 134 24.25 36.14 6.90
N ASN A 135 24.46 36.61 5.69
CA ASN A 135 23.70 37.79 5.19
C ASN A 135 22.35 37.31 4.63
N PHE A 136 21.27 37.67 5.33
CA PHE A 136 19.90 37.31 4.92
C PHE A 136 19.22 38.41 4.09
N THR A 137 19.93 39.42 3.56
CA THR A 137 19.32 40.56 2.84
C THR A 137 18.42 40.11 1.66
N ASP A 138 18.85 39.07 0.92
CA ASP A 138 18.08 38.54 -0.20
C ASP A 138 17.07 37.46 0.19
N TRP A 139 16.98 37.14 1.48
CA TRP A 139 16.12 36.07 2.01
C TRP A 139 15.03 36.70 2.89
N THR A 140 14.00 37.23 2.21
CA THR A 140 12.92 38.02 2.85
C THR A 140 11.64 37.21 3.07
N GLY A 141 11.65 35.93 2.73
CA GLY A 141 10.50 35.03 2.96
C GLY A 141 10.21 34.77 4.43
N ASN A 142 9.01 34.37 4.72
CA ASN A 142 8.58 33.84 6.02
C ASN A 142 7.59 32.69 5.77
N THR A 143 8.11 31.58 5.28
CA THR A 143 7.32 30.47 4.75
C THR A 143 7.13 29.38 5.80
N ASN A 144 5.88 29.08 6.12
CA ASN A 144 5.54 27.85 6.83
C ASN A 144 5.41 26.70 5.83
N TRP A 145 6.47 25.96 5.64
CA TRP A 145 6.52 24.87 4.66
C TRP A 145 5.49 23.76 4.90
N GLN A 146 5.06 23.56 6.15
CA GLN A 146 4.00 22.59 6.44
C GLN A 146 2.66 23.03 5.85
N ASP A 147 2.34 24.34 5.93
CA ASP A 147 1.11 24.90 5.35
C ASP A 147 1.13 24.80 3.81
N GLU A 148 2.32 24.94 3.22
CA GLU A 148 2.47 24.85 1.78
C GLU A 148 2.28 23.44 1.24
N ILE A 149 2.79 22.41 1.92
CA ILE A 149 2.72 21.03 1.40
C ILE A 149 1.43 20.30 1.77
N PHE A 150 0.77 20.68 2.88
CA PHE A 150 -0.39 19.96 3.39
C PHE A 150 -1.71 20.42 2.77
N GLN A 151 -2.64 19.49 2.72
CA GLN A 151 -4.03 19.69 2.30
C GLN A 151 -4.99 18.81 3.09
N THR A 152 -6.28 19.16 3.06
CA THR A 152 -7.34 18.24 3.46
C THR A 152 -7.64 17.29 2.31
N GLY A 153 -7.46 15.99 2.53
CA GLY A 153 -7.70 14.96 1.55
C GLY A 153 -9.15 14.46 1.57
N PHE A 154 -9.68 14.10 0.40
CA PHE A 154 -10.97 13.43 0.25
C PHE A 154 -10.76 11.92 0.23
N ILE A 155 -11.64 11.17 0.92
CA ILE A 155 -11.64 9.71 0.91
C ILE A 155 -13.05 9.19 0.57
N THR A 156 -13.09 8.13 -0.24
CA THR A 156 -14.35 7.41 -0.49
C THR A 156 -14.09 5.91 -0.63
N ASN A 157 -15.04 5.10 -0.17
CA ASN A 157 -15.03 3.66 -0.35
C ASN A 157 -16.45 3.21 -0.69
N ASN A 158 -16.62 2.64 -1.87
CA ASN A 158 -17.89 2.20 -2.41
C ASN A 158 -17.81 0.72 -2.75
N ASN A 159 -18.85 -0.03 -2.43
CA ASN A 159 -18.95 -1.45 -2.69
C ASN A 159 -20.37 -1.79 -3.11
N ILE A 160 -20.47 -2.63 -4.12
CA ILE A 160 -21.71 -3.29 -4.51
C ILE A 160 -21.50 -4.78 -4.47
N SER A 161 -22.43 -5.53 -3.87
CA SER A 161 -22.37 -6.98 -3.88
C SER A 161 -23.75 -7.61 -4.13
N ILE A 162 -23.71 -8.75 -4.81
CA ILE A 162 -24.87 -9.57 -5.11
C ILE A 162 -24.60 -10.96 -4.54
N THR A 163 -25.53 -11.46 -3.75
CA THR A 163 -25.46 -12.81 -3.18
C THR A 163 -26.75 -13.56 -3.52
N GLY A 164 -26.61 -14.83 -3.82
CA GLY A 164 -27.77 -15.70 -4.01
C GLY A 164 -27.41 -17.15 -3.69
N ALA A 165 -28.37 -17.88 -3.11
CA ALA A 165 -28.21 -19.28 -2.85
C ALA A 165 -29.50 -20.05 -3.04
N SER A 166 -29.38 -21.26 -3.55
CA SER A 166 -30.43 -22.29 -3.65
C SER A 166 -29.93 -23.58 -2.99
N ALA A 167 -30.72 -24.61 -2.95
CA ALA A 167 -30.34 -25.90 -2.38
C ALA A 167 -29.05 -26.50 -3.02
N LYS A 168 -28.78 -26.19 -4.29
CA LYS A 168 -27.61 -26.76 -5.03
C LYS A 168 -26.56 -25.75 -5.42
N HIS A 169 -26.85 -24.46 -5.38
CA HIS A 169 -25.98 -23.44 -5.94
C HIS A 169 -25.95 -22.21 -5.03
N SER A 170 -24.75 -21.71 -4.72
CA SER A 170 -24.58 -20.45 -4.03
C SER A 170 -23.51 -19.61 -4.71
N PHE A 171 -23.73 -18.31 -4.81
CA PHE A 171 -22.79 -17.39 -5.44
C PHE A 171 -22.69 -16.07 -4.69
N TYR A 172 -21.52 -15.49 -4.70
CA TYR A 172 -21.22 -14.13 -4.28
C TYR A 172 -20.51 -13.40 -5.40
N LEU A 173 -20.90 -12.18 -5.70
CA LEU A 173 -20.21 -11.26 -6.58
C LEU A 173 -20.10 -9.92 -5.87
N GLY A 174 -18.90 -9.43 -5.63
CA GLY A 174 -18.61 -8.14 -5.03
C GLY A 174 -17.69 -7.32 -5.93
N ALA A 175 -17.98 -6.02 -6.07
CA ALA A 175 -17.12 -5.06 -6.74
C ALA A 175 -16.95 -3.82 -5.86
N GLY A 176 -15.70 -3.36 -5.71
CA GLY A 176 -15.35 -2.26 -4.84
C GLY A 176 -14.49 -1.22 -5.54
N TYR A 177 -14.67 0.03 -5.13
CA TYR A 177 -13.82 1.15 -5.51
C TYR A 177 -13.47 1.97 -4.29
N ALA A 178 -12.19 2.14 -4.03
CA ALA A 178 -11.66 3.03 -3.00
C ALA A 178 -10.79 4.11 -3.62
N TYR A 179 -10.94 5.33 -3.16
CA TYR A 179 -10.11 6.46 -3.53
C TYR A 179 -9.74 7.25 -2.28
N GLU A 180 -8.48 7.63 -2.18
CA GLU A 180 -7.94 8.41 -1.07
C GLU A 180 -7.00 9.47 -1.62
N GLN A 181 -7.29 10.72 -1.33
CA GLN A 181 -6.38 11.83 -1.50
C GLN A 181 -5.55 11.99 -0.22
N GLY A 182 -4.23 12.06 -0.36
CA GLY A 182 -3.32 12.19 0.77
C GLY A 182 -3.38 13.57 1.43
N ASN A 183 -2.79 13.66 2.62
CA ASN A 183 -2.63 14.92 3.33
C ASN A 183 -1.53 15.80 2.73
N ILE A 184 -0.66 15.26 1.90
CA ILE A 184 0.30 16.02 1.09
C ILE A 184 -0.35 16.29 -0.26
N LYS A 185 -0.18 17.51 -0.77
CA LYS A 185 -0.67 17.91 -2.09
C LYS A 185 -0.19 16.92 -3.17
N LYS A 186 -1.04 16.63 -4.16
CA LYS A 186 -0.80 15.69 -5.29
C LYS A 186 -0.75 14.20 -4.94
N GLU A 187 -0.75 13.80 -3.69
CA GLU A 187 -0.87 12.38 -3.34
C GLU A 187 -2.27 11.86 -3.62
N LYS A 188 -2.36 10.75 -4.35
CA LYS A 188 -3.61 10.07 -4.69
C LYS A 188 -3.39 8.57 -4.69
N TYR A 189 -4.31 7.85 -4.11
CA TYR A 189 -4.40 6.41 -4.14
C TYR A 189 -5.75 5.98 -4.67
N SER A 190 -5.80 4.95 -5.49
CA SER A 190 -7.05 4.32 -5.87
C SER A 190 -6.93 2.81 -5.94
N LYS A 191 -8.03 2.12 -5.65
CA LYS A 191 -8.12 0.67 -5.69
C LYS A 191 -9.48 0.26 -6.26
N VAL A 192 -9.44 -0.64 -7.23
CA VAL A 192 -10.62 -1.37 -7.72
C VAL A 192 -10.47 -2.82 -7.29
N THR A 193 -11.53 -3.41 -6.77
CA THR A 193 -11.54 -4.82 -6.35
C THR A 193 -12.72 -5.56 -6.97
N LEU A 194 -12.51 -6.85 -7.22
CA LEU A 194 -13.54 -7.79 -7.65
C LEU A 194 -13.40 -9.05 -6.82
N ASN A 195 -14.50 -9.50 -6.21
CA ASN A 195 -14.56 -10.75 -5.47
C ASN A 195 -15.67 -11.62 -6.05
N VAL A 196 -15.36 -12.85 -6.39
CA VAL A 196 -16.35 -13.82 -6.90
C VAL A 196 -16.18 -15.12 -6.15
N SER A 197 -17.25 -15.67 -5.62
CA SER A 197 -17.27 -17.05 -5.13
C SER A 197 -18.50 -17.78 -5.64
N ASN A 198 -18.30 -19.07 -5.90
CA ASN A 198 -19.37 -19.93 -6.41
C ASN A 198 -19.18 -21.33 -5.87
N ASP A 199 -20.22 -21.90 -5.31
CA ASP A 199 -20.30 -23.25 -4.81
C ASP A 199 -21.45 -23.98 -5.51
N TYR A 200 -21.21 -25.22 -5.96
CA TYR A 200 -22.20 -26.04 -6.62
C TYR A 200 -22.18 -27.49 -6.08
N LYS A 201 -23.33 -27.93 -5.55
CA LYS A 201 -23.56 -29.34 -5.16
C LYS A 201 -23.91 -30.12 -6.41
N VAL A 202 -22.93 -30.87 -6.96
CA VAL A 202 -23.12 -31.70 -8.14
C VAL A 202 -24.03 -32.87 -7.81
N THR A 203 -23.78 -33.50 -6.64
CA THR A 203 -24.61 -34.54 -6.04
C THR A 203 -24.76 -34.26 -4.54
N ASP A 204 -25.50 -35.07 -3.81
CA ASP A 204 -25.67 -34.90 -2.36
C ASP A 204 -24.36 -35.10 -1.58
N ASN A 205 -23.39 -35.82 -2.17
CA ASN A 205 -22.10 -36.13 -1.58
C ASN A 205 -20.89 -35.56 -2.33
N PHE A 206 -21.11 -34.78 -3.39
CA PHE A 206 -20.01 -34.14 -4.14
C PHE A 206 -20.30 -32.68 -4.43
N LYS A 207 -19.39 -31.82 -3.98
CA LYS A 207 -19.45 -30.36 -4.12
C LYS A 207 -18.20 -29.87 -4.83
N VAL A 208 -18.36 -28.91 -5.71
CA VAL A 208 -17.26 -28.14 -6.34
C VAL A 208 -17.47 -26.66 -6.09
N GLY A 209 -16.39 -25.93 -6.08
CA GLY A 209 -16.47 -24.48 -5.95
C GLY A 209 -15.22 -23.77 -6.40
N PHE A 210 -15.33 -22.46 -6.54
CA PHE A 210 -14.19 -21.59 -6.77
C PHE A 210 -14.35 -20.27 -6.05
N GLN A 211 -13.22 -19.64 -5.78
CA GLN A 211 -13.12 -18.29 -5.25
C GLN A 211 -12.10 -17.53 -6.08
N PHE A 212 -12.36 -16.25 -6.31
CA PHE A 212 -11.49 -15.36 -7.05
C PHE A 212 -11.52 -13.96 -6.43
N ASN A 213 -10.36 -13.39 -6.19
CA ASN A 213 -10.15 -12.03 -5.74
C ASN A 213 -9.24 -11.32 -6.73
N GLY A 214 -9.73 -10.28 -7.37
CA GLY A 214 -8.97 -9.42 -8.28
C GLY A 214 -8.82 -8.02 -7.72
N ALA A 215 -7.65 -7.41 -7.89
CA ALA A 215 -7.42 -6.02 -7.52
C ALA A 215 -6.50 -5.31 -8.50
N ARG A 216 -6.85 -4.05 -8.77
CA ARG A 216 -5.95 -3.06 -9.38
C ARG A 216 -5.75 -1.93 -8.41
N MET A 217 -4.52 -1.62 -8.08
CA MET A 217 -4.14 -0.55 -7.16
C MET A 217 -3.22 0.44 -7.87
N LEU A 218 -3.48 1.71 -7.67
CA LEU A 218 -2.62 2.82 -8.10
C LEU A 218 -2.04 3.47 -6.83
N PRO A 219 -0.83 3.04 -6.39
CA PRO A 219 -0.19 3.57 -5.20
C PRO A 219 0.11 5.07 -5.32
N ALA A 220 0.03 5.78 -4.20
CA ALA A 220 0.39 7.18 -4.14
C ALA A 220 1.90 7.39 -4.33
N ASP A 221 2.26 8.37 -5.14
CA ASP A 221 3.63 8.89 -5.23
C ASP A 221 3.89 9.80 -4.02
N THR A 222 4.36 9.20 -2.93
CA THR A 222 4.52 9.86 -1.63
C THR A 222 5.72 10.78 -1.61
N LYS A 223 5.52 12.01 -1.13
CA LYS A 223 6.58 12.99 -0.91
C LYS A 223 6.98 13.05 0.57
N SER A 224 8.20 13.49 0.83
CA SER A 224 8.73 13.52 2.20
C SER A 224 8.28 14.79 2.95
N VAL A 225 7.69 14.60 4.13
CA VAL A 225 7.42 15.70 5.07
C VAL A 225 8.71 16.22 5.69
N ALA A 226 9.74 15.37 5.79
CA ALA A 226 11.02 15.74 6.41
C ALA A 226 11.71 16.93 5.70
N THR A 227 11.51 17.10 4.40
CA THR A 227 12.03 18.27 3.68
C THR A 227 11.37 19.55 4.15
N ALA A 228 10.04 19.55 4.34
CA ALA A 228 9.31 20.72 4.84
C ALA A 228 9.68 21.10 6.29
N LEU A 229 9.98 20.10 7.12
CA LEU A 229 10.39 20.34 8.51
C LEU A 229 11.82 20.90 8.63
N ARG A 230 12.67 20.67 7.63
CA ARG A 230 14.07 21.11 7.65
C ARG A 230 14.34 22.35 6.82
N ALA A 231 13.45 22.69 5.89
CA ALA A 231 13.64 23.82 5.00
C ALA A 231 13.60 25.15 5.76
N ALA A 232 14.60 26.00 5.50
CA ALA A 232 14.69 27.33 6.12
C ALA A 232 13.46 28.18 5.74
N PRO A 233 12.77 28.80 6.72
CA PRO A 233 11.57 29.58 6.47
C PRO A 233 11.85 30.89 5.73
N VAL A 234 13.09 31.30 5.60
CA VAL A 234 13.49 32.58 4.98
C VAL A 234 13.37 32.57 3.45
N ALA A 235 13.18 31.41 2.82
CA ALA A 235 12.99 31.32 1.38
C ALA A 235 11.52 31.51 1.02
N HIS A 236 11.25 32.23 -0.07
CA HIS A 236 9.93 32.28 -0.68
C HIS A 236 9.62 30.92 -1.35
N VAL A 237 8.35 30.61 -1.52
CA VAL A 237 7.91 29.38 -2.23
C VAL A 237 8.17 29.53 -3.72
N PHE A 238 7.80 30.67 -4.29
CA PHE A 238 7.75 30.92 -5.72
C PHE A 238 8.16 32.35 -6.05
N ASN A 239 8.79 32.54 -7.20
CA ASN A 239 9.09 33.86 -7.72
C ASN A 239 8.16 34.16 -8.91
N GLU A 240 7.28 35.13 -8.74
CA GLU A 240 6.25 35.50 -9.73
C GLU A 240 6.84 36.10 -11.00
N GLU A 241 7.94 36.89 -10.89
CA GLU A 241 8.59 37.53 -12.02
C GLU A 241 9.16 36.51 -13.00
N TYR A 242 9.79 35.47 -12.48
CA TYR A 242 10.39 34.39 -13.29
C TYR A 242 9.46 33.22 -13.54
N GLY A 243 8.33 33.14 -12.84
CA GLY A 243 7.41 32.03 -12.95
C GLY A 243 8.01 30.70 -12.47
N LEU A 244 8.92 30.75 -11.47
CA LEU A 244 9.67 29.58 -11.01
C LEU A 244 9.62 29.44 -9.49
N TYR A 245 9.68 28.18 -9.02
CA TYR A 245 9.92 27.90 -7.61
C TYR A 245 11.33 28.33 -7.21
N THR A 246 11.49 28.87 -6.00
CA THR A 246 12.78 29.36 -5.53
C THR A 246 13.66 28.22 -5.02
N THR A 247 14.98 28.44 -4.98
CA THR A 247 15.91 27.59 -4.22
C THR A 247 15.82 27.88 -2.72
N LEU A 248 16.44 27.03 -1.91
CA LEU A 248 16.78 27.31 -0.52
C LEU A 248 18.11 28.05 -0.43
N PRO A 249 18.43 28.70 0.73
CA PRO A 249 19.72 29.36 0.94
C PRO A 249 20.92 28.47 0.67
N GLY A 250 22.06 29.06 0.30
CA GLY A 250 23.29 28.36 -0.10
C GLY A 250 23.77 27.29 0.87
N PHE A 251 23.53 27.46 2.18
CA PHE A 251 23.87 26.48 3.20
C PHE A 251 22.96 25.24 3.20
N GLN A 252 21.79 25.27 2.51
CA GLN A 252 20.85 24.14 2.39
C GLN A 252 20.68 23.61 0.98
N LYS A 253 20.79 24.46 -0.06
CA LYS A 253 20.45 24.07 -1.44
C LYS A 253 21.24 22.87 -1.98
N ALA A 254 22.44 22.62 -1.45
CA ALA A 254 23.23 21.43 -1.81
C ALA A 254 22.70 20.13 -1.23
N GLN A 255 21.89 20.19 -0.16
CA GLN A 255 21.39 19.02 0.56
C GLN A 255 19.92 18.73 0.27
N MET A 256 19.14 19.76 -0.06
CA MET A 256 17.71 19.64 -0.27
C MET A 256 17.15 20.77 -1.14
N ASN A 257 16.05 20.47 -1.81
CA ASN A 257 15.31 21.45 -2.61
C ASN A 257 14.22 22.13 -1.78
N ASN A 258 13.67 23.20 -2.33
CA ASN A 258 12.38 23.72 -1.89
C ASN A 258 11.33 22.61 -1.88
N PRO A 259 10.63 22.37 -0.75
CA PRO A 259 9.64 21.30 -0.61
C PRO A 259 8.58 21.28 -1.71
N MET A 260 8.17 22.45 -2.22
CA MET A 260 7.16 22.57 -3.26
C MET A 260 7.66 22.14 -4.64
N VAL A 261 8.97 22.17 -4.90
CA VAL A 261 9.57 21.56 -6.09
C VAL A 261 9.30 20.06 -6.13
N ASP A 262 9.47 19.39 -5.00
CA ASP A 262 9.21 17.95 -4.91
C ASP A 262 7.71 17.64 -5.03
N VAL A 263 6.85 18.46 -4.44
CA VAL A 263 5.40 18.26 -4.43
C VAL A 263 4.76 18.60 -5.78
N GLU A 264 5.13 19.69 -6.44
CA GLU A 264 4.49 20.17 -7.66
C GLU A 264 5.23 19.74 -8.93
N LEU A 265 6.54 19.97 -9.03
CA LEU A 265 7.29 19.72 -10.25
C LEU A 265 7.66 18.25 -10.43
N LYS A 266 7.80 17.52 -9.33
CA LYS A 266 7.95 16.05 -9.36
C LYS A 266 6.62 15.32 -9.18
N ALA A 267 5.49 16.03 -9.21
CA ALA A 267 4.18 15.40 -9.22
C ALA A 267 4.00 14.56 -10.50
N ASN A 268 3.40 13.38 -10.35
CA ASN A 268 3.13 12.46 -11.45
C ASN A 268 4.38 11.98 -12.24
N THR A 269 5.59 12.19 -11.71
CA THR A 269 6.81 11.65 -12.32
C THR A 269 7.01 10.16 -12.03
N THR A 270 6.27 9.62 -11.07
CA THR A 270 6.22 8.20 -10.77
C THR A 270 4.83 7.65 -11.08
N LYS A 271 4.75 6.64 -11.94
CA LYS A 271 3.52 5.90 -12.22
C LYS A 271 3.70 4.47 -11.70
N ALA A 272 2.98 4.14 -10.63
CA ALA A 272 2.96 2.81 -10.05
C ALA A 272 1.60 2.16 -10.29
N GLU A 273 1.60 0.92 -10.74
CA GLU A 273 0.41 0.11 -10.94
C GLU A 273 0.66 -1.28 -10.39
N ASN A 274 -0.24 -1.73 -9.53
CA ASN A 274 -0.19 -3.06 -8.95
C ASN A 274 -1.46 -3.81 -9.34
N TYR A 275 -1.29 -4.99 -9.92
CA TYR A 275 -2.36 -5.92 -10.20
C TYR A 275 -2.20 -7.16 -9.34
N ARG A 276 -3.29 -7.70 -8.86
CA ARG A 276 -3.30 -8.99 -8.16
C ARG A 276 -4.53 -9.77 -8.53
N ALA A 277 -4.33 -11.06 -8.77
CA ALA A 277 -5.37 -12.05 -9.01
C ALA A 277 -5.07 -13.26 -8.13
N SER A 278 -5.93 -13.52 -7.17
CA SER A 278 -5.79 -14.64 -6.23
C SER A 278 -7.07 -15.45 -6.21
N GLY A 279 -6.96 -16.76 -6.19
CA GLY A 279 -8.15 -17.61 -6.15
C GLY A 279 -7.84 -19.07 -5.97
N ASN A 280 -8.90 -19.83 -5.80
CA ASN A 280 -8.83 -21.28 -5.71
C ASN A 280 -10.02 -21.94 -6.41
N VAL A 281 -9.81 -23.17 -6.78
CA VAL A 281 -10.85 -24.12 -7.16
C VAL A 281 -10.77 -25.32 -6.23
N TYR A 282 -11.90 -25.89 -5.86
CA TYR A 282 -11.91 -27.03 -4.96
C TYR A 282 -13.00 -28.03 -5.28
N GLY A 283 -12.73 -29.28 -4.93
CA GLY A 283 -13.69 -30.37 -4.91
C GLY A 283 -13.73 -31.00 -3.52
N GLU A 284 -14.92 -31.33 -3.06
CA GLU A 284 -15.19 -31.92 -1.75
C GLU A 284 -16.12 -33.10 -1.93
N TRP A 285 -15.69 -34.27 -1.49
CA TRP A 285 -16.41 -35.53 -1.64
C TRP A 285 -16.58 -36.20 -0.29
N ASP A 286 -17.83 -36.37 0.11
CA ASP A 286 -18.25 -37.14 1.30
C ASP A 286 -18.49 -38.62 0.91
N PHE A 287 -17.81 -39.54 1.57
CA PHE A 287 -17.91 -40.97 1.28
C PHE A 287 -17.86 -41.80 2.56
N LEU A 288 -18.33 -43.05 2.47
CA LEU A 288 -18.35 -44.00 3.58
C LEU A 288 -18.95 -43.45 4.88
N LYS A 289 -19.93 -42.54 4.80
CA LYS A 289 -20.66 -41.85 5.90
C LYS A 289 -19.84 -40.99 6.85
N HIS A 290 -18.53 -41.29 6.99
CA HIS A 290 -17.67 -40.66 8.02
C HIS A 290 -16.46 -39.97 7.43
N PHE A 291 -16.22 -40.11 6.13
CA PHE A 291 -15.02 -39.55 5.49
C PHE A 291 -15.37 -38.45 4.51
N GLN A 292 -14.58 -37.40 4.54
CA GLN A 292 -14.59 -36.32 3.57
C GLN A 292 -13.19 -36.18 2.96
N PHE A 293 -13.12 -36.18 1.64
CA PHE A 293 -11.90 -35.86 0.90
C PHE A 293 -12.08 -34.53 0.19
N LYS A 294 -11.15 -33.60 0.45
CA LYS A 294 -11.14 -32.28 -0.14
C LYS A 294 -9.82 -32.02 -0.85
N VAL A 295 -9.91 -31.54 -2.07
CA VAL A 295 -8.78 -31.06 -2.86
C VAL A 295 -9.00 -29.58 -3.13
N VAL A 296 -7.97 -28.78 -2.86
CA VAL A 296 -7.98 -27.35 -3.18
C VAL A 296 -6.75 -27.03 -4.02
N TYR A 297 -6.95 -26.38 -5.14
CA TYR A 297 -5.89 -25.85 -5.98
C TYR A 297 -5.99 -24.32 -5.97
N SER A 298 -4.97 -23.66 -5.46
CA SER A 298 -4.93 -22.23 -5.27
C SER A 298 -3.81 -21.59 -6.08
N MET A 299 -4.07 -20.42 -6.63
CA MET A 299 -3.09 -19.62 -7.35
C MET A 299 -3.20 -18.15 -6.92
N ASP A 300 -2.05 -17.50 -6.74
CA ASP A 300 -1.95 -16.05 -6.55
C ASP A 300 -0.92 -15.50 -7.53
N TYR A 301 -1.33 -14.53 -8.30
CA TYR A 301 -0.51 -13.80 -9.24
C TYR A 301 -0.50 -12.33 -8.91
N SER A 302 0.67 -11.74 -8.76
CA SER A 302 0.82 -10.29 -8.59
C SER A 302 1.80 -9.72 -9.61
N SER A 303 1.50 -8.52 -10.10
CA SER A 303 2.37 -7.77 -11.00
C SER A 303 2.42 -6.33 -10.53
N ASN A 304 3.56 -5.92 -10.03
CA ASN A 304 3.85 -4.56 -9.57
C ASN A 304 4.75 -3.89 -10.61
N SER A 305 4.33 -2.79 -11.16
CA SER A 305 5.09 -2.02 -12.14
C SER A 305 5.27 -0.60 -11.64
N THR A 306 6.50 -0.12 -11.61
CA THR A 306 6.83 1.26 -11.26
C THR A 306 7.65 1.87 -12.38
N ARG A 307 7.13 2.94 -12.97
CA ARG A 307 7.83 3.74 -13.96
C ARG A 307 8.14 5.11 -13.37
N LYS A 308 9.40 5.53 -13.45
CA LYS A 308 9.86 6.85 -12.98
C LYS A 308 10.43 7.64 -14.14
N TYR A 309 10.14 8.92 -14.14
CA TYR A 309 10.72 9.91 -15.03
C TYR A 309 11.47 10.95 -14.21
N THR A 310 12.65 11.32 -14.62
CA THR A 310 13.44 12.42 -14.05
C THR A 310 13.36 13.60 -15.01
N PRO A 311 12.58 14.66 -14.70
CA PRO A 311 12.49 15.86 -15.52
C PRO A 311 13.72 16.76 -15.32
N ILE A 312 13.99 17.63 -16.30
CA ILE A 312 14.83 18.80 -16.10
C ILE A 312 14.00 19.83 -15.35
N ILE A 313 14.45 20.22 -14.17
CA ILE A 313 13.76 21.19 -13.33
C ILE A 313 14.61 22.46 -13.25
N LYS A 314 13.99 23.60 -13.61
CA LYS A 314 14.56 24.91 -13.45
C LYS A 314 13.94 25.60 -12.25
N VAL A 315 14.74 26.30 -11.47
CA VAL A 315 14.35 27.03 -10.26
C VAL A 315 14.95 28.42 -10.27
N PHE A 316 14.32 29.32 -9.53
CA PHE A 316 14.85 30.66 -9.31
C PHE A 316 15.90 30.64 -8.20
N ASP A 317 17.06 31.22 -8.44
CA ASP A 317 18.14 31.36 -7.47
C ASP A 317 18.76 32.78 -7.54
N ASN A 318 18.62 33.54 -6.47
CA ASN A 318 19.18 34.89 -6.36
C ASN A 318 20.71 34.91 -6.41
N SER A 319 21.38 33.79 -6.10
CA SER A 319 22.84 33.72 -5.96
C SER A 319 23.57 33.46 -7.28
N VAL A 320 22.85 33.18 -8.38
CA VAL A 320 23.45 32.88 -9.68
C VAL A 320 23.17 34.00 -10.69
N GLU A 321 24.13 34.18 -11.63
CA GLU A 321 23.91 35.04 -12.77
C GLU A 321 22.74 34.55 -13.61
N GLY A 322 21.86 35.47 -14.05
CA GLY A 322 20.65 35.15 -14.79
C GLY A 322 19.49 34.59 -13.95
N LYS A 323 19.69 34.46 -12.63
CA LYS A 323 18.64 34.10 -11.66
C LYS A 323 17.93 32.75 -11.90
N VAL A 324 18.43 31.91 -12.78
CA VAL A 324 17.85 30.59 -13.10
C VAL A 324 18.90 29.50 -12.96
N GLU A 325 18.60 28.53 -12.10
CA GLU A 325 19.43 27.34 -11.89
C GLU A 325 18.70 26.10 -12.37
N THR A 326 19.43 25.12 -12.89
CA THR A 326 18.92 23.79 -13.21
C THR A 326 19.30 22.82 -12.11
N LEU A 327 18.30 22.15 -11.51
CA LEU A 327 18.54 21.18 -10.46
C LEU A 327 19.18 19.90 -10.98
N GLY A 328 20.15 19.39 -10.24
CA GLY A 328 20.86 18.16 -10.57
C GLY A 328 21.84 18.36 -11.75
N ASP A 329 21.99 17.31 -12.56
CA ASP A 329 22.89 17.31 -13.73
C ASP A 329 22.24 17.85 -15.02
N GLY A 330 21.00 18.34 -14.93
CA GLY A 330 20.27 18.89 -16.08
C GLY A 330 19.90 17.85 -17.15
N LYS A 331 19.86 16.58 -16.80
CA LYS A 331 19.53 15.49 -17.71
C LYS A 331 18.19 14.87 -17.38
N THR A 332 17.44 14.49 -18.42
CA THR A 332 16.25 13.67 -18.25
C THR A 332 16.62 12.20 -18.06
N GLY A 333 15.78 11.46 -17.36
CA GLY A 333 15.95 10.04 -17.14
C GLY A 333 14.64 9.30 -17.12
N VAL A 334 14.67 8.02 -17.45
CA VAL A 334 13.54 7.10 -17.28
C VAL A 334 14.02 5.84 -16.62
N SER A 335 13.19 5.26 -15.74
CA SER A 335 13.41 3.92 -15.23
C SER A 335 12.10 3.19 -15.14
N GLN A 336 12.16 1.88 -15.29
CA GLN A 336 11.02 1.00 -15.07
C GLN A 336 11.49 -0.22 -14.28
N GLU A 337 10.73 -0.54 -13.24
CA GLU A 337 10.85 -1.78 -12.50
C GLU A 337 9.55 -2.55 -12.64
N LYS A 338 9.63 -3.82 -12.88
CA LYS A 338 8.50 -4.74 -12.88
C LYS A 338 8.83 -5.94 -12.02
N GLN A 339 7.99 -6.19 -11.04
CA GLN A 339 8.06 -7.37 -10.18
C GLN A 339 6.83 -8.22 -10.44
N THR A 340 7.03 -9.48 -10.76
CA THR A 340 5.96 -10.47 -10.95
C THR A 340 6.17 -11.58 -9.94
N GLU A 341 5.13 -11.94 -9.21
CA GLU A 341 5.16 -13.05 -8.25
C GLU A 341 4.02 -14.00 -8.54
N THR A 342 4.32 -15.27 -8.64
CA THR A 342 3.37 -16.37 -8.86
C THR A 342 3.48 -17.36 -7.72
N LYS A 343 2.39 -17.58 -6.99
CA LYS A 343 2.29 -18.60 -5.93
C LYS A 343 1.28 -19.64 -6.36
N VAL A 344 1.63 -20.91 -6.18
CA VAL A 344 0.72 -22.05 -6.43
C VAL A 344 0.73 -22.95 -5.21
N GLN A 345 -0.45 -23.31 -4.74
CA GLN A 345 -0.63 -24.19 -3.60
C GLN A 345 -1.66 -25.26 -3.93
N SER A 346 -1.38 -26.50 -3.54
CA SER A 346 -2.33 -27.60 -3.65
C SER A 346 -2.46 -28.28 -2.30
N ASP A 347 -3.68 -28.40 -1.82
CA ASP A 347 -4.02 -29.03 -0.54
C ASP A 347 -4.87 -30.27 -0.79
N TYR A 348 -4.49 -31.36 -0.15
CA TYR A 348 -5.21 -32.63 -0.14
C TYR A 348 -5.53 -32.98 1.30
N LEU A 349 -6.82 -32.99 1.65
CA LEU A 349 -7.31 -33.17 3.02
C LEU A 349 -8.23 -34.38 3.09
N LEU A 350 -7.94 -35.27 4.01
CA LEU A 350 -8.80 -36.40 4.35
C LEU A 350 -9.26 -36.22 5.80
N THR A 351 -10.55 -36.03 6.00
CA THR A 351 -11.16 -35.87 7.32
C THR A 351 -12.05 -37.05 7.63
N TYR A 352 -11.85 -37.67 8.80
CA TYR A 352 -12.73 -38.62 9.41
C TYR A 352 -13.53 -37.95 10.54
N GLN A 353 -14.83 -38.11 10.56
CA GLN A 353 -15.71 -37.61 11.63
C GLN A 353 -16.73 -38.65 12.04
N ASN A 354 -16.80 -38.91 13.34
CA ASN A 354 -17.78 -39.83 13.88
C ASN A 354 -18.15 -39.46 15.32
N THR A 355 -19.37 -39.82 15.73
CA THR A 355 -19.89 -39.57 17.08
C THR A 355 -20.44 -40.89 17.63
N TRP A 356 -19.97 -41.28 18.83
CA TRP A 356 -20.41 -42.48 19.57
C TRP A 356 -20.93 -42.07 20.95
N GLY A 357 -22.23 -42.07 21.14
CA GLY A 357 -22.85 -41.59 22.35
C GLY A 357 -22.52 -40.13 22.61
N GLU A 358 -21.82 -39.84 23.72
CA GLU A 358 -21.40 -38.47 24.08
C GLU A 358 -19.99 -38.09 23.53
N HIS A 359 -19.29 -39.03 22.86
CA HIS A 359 -17.95 -38.81 22.34
C HIS A 359 -18.00 -38.46 20.86
N SER A 360 -17.36 -37.35 20.47
CA SER A 360 -17.18 -36.96 19.07
C SER A 360 -15.69 -36.93 18.75
N LEU A 361 -15.30 -37.56 17.63
CA LEU A 361 -13.93 -37.57 17.11
C LEU A 361 -13.91 -36.96 15.73
N THR A 362 -13.03 -35.97 15.54
CA THR A 362 -12.63 -35.46 14.22
C THR A 362 -11.14 -35.62 14.06
N ALA A 363 -10.71 -36.34 13.03
CA ALA A 363 -9.30 -36.54 12.67
C ALA A 363 -9.09 -36.09 11.23
N THR A 364 -8.09 -35.25 10.99
CA THR A 364 -7.74 -34.76 9.65
C THR A 364 -6.29 -35.09 9.35
N ALA A 365 -6.05 -35.69 8.18
CA ALA A 365 -4.74 -35.84 7.57
C ALA A 365 -4.66 -34.96 6.33
N GLY A 366 -3.55 -34.25 6.15
CA GLY A 366 -3.38 -33.34 5.03
C GLY A 366 -1.99 -33.42 4.41
N PHE A 367 -1.94 -33.12 3.11
CA PHE A 367 -0.72 -32.92 2.36
C PHE A 367 -0.84 -31.64 1.55
N THR A 368 0.16 -30.75 1.67
CA THR A 368 0.19 -29.46 0.99
C THR A 368 1.46 -29.34 0.16
N THR A 369 1.33 -28.92 -1.09
CA THR A 369 2.44 -28.47 -1.91
C THR A 369 2.37 -26.95 -2.07
N TYR A 370 3.53 -26.31 -2.09
CA TYR A 370 3.62 -24.85 -2.25
C TYR A 370 4.81 -24.50 -3.15
N TYR A 371 4.52 -23.69 -4.16
CA TYR A 371 5.50 -23.14 -5.09
C TYR A 371 5.38 -21.61 -5.07
N ASN A 372 6.51 -20.91 -5.08
CA ASN A 372 6.59 -19.46 -5.20
C ASN A 372 7.73 -19.07 -6.13
N GLU A 373 7.41 -18.29 -7.13
CA GLU A 373 8.34 -17.73 -8.10
C GLU A 373 8.25 -16.21 -8.09
N LEU A 374 9.40 -15.56 -7.99
CA LEU A 374 9.54 -14.11 -8.00
C LEU A 374 10.47 -13.71 -9.14
N GLU A 375 9.96 -12.92 -10.06
CA GLU A 375 10.74 -12.30 -11.13
C GLU A 375 10.85 -10.80 -10.90
N LEU A 376 12.06 -10.26 -11.06
CA LEU A 376 12.33 -8.84 -10.99
C LEU A 376 13.04 -8.38 -12.27
N LEU A 377 12.44 -7.44 -12.98
CA LEU A 377 13.01 -6.81 -14.16
C LEU A 377 13.14 -5.30 -13.91
N GLY A 378 14.36 -4.77 -14.07
CA GLY A 378 14.65 -3.35 -13.97
C GLY A 378 15.40 -2.84 -15.18
N ALA A 379 15.01 -1.68 -15.69
CA ALA A 379 15.73 -0.97 -16.74
C ALA A 379 15.72 0.53 -16.44
N ALA A 380 16.85 1.18 -16.69
CA ALA A 380 16.99 2.62 -16.51
C ALA A 380 17.85 3.22 -17.63
N ARG A 381 17.51 4.44 -18.01
CA ARG A 381 18.30 5.24 -18.95
C ARG A 381 18.28 6.71 -18.59
N THR A 382 19.47 7.32 -18.62
CA THR A 382 19.65 8.76 -18.49
C THR A 382 20.08 9.33 -19.85
N GLN A 383 19.67 10.56 -20.14
CA GLN A 383 20.03 11.27 -21.33
C GLN A 383 21.56 11.34 -21.48
N GLY A 384 22.07 10.87 -22.62
CA GLY A 384 23.49 10.96 -23.01
C GLY A 384 23.69 11.91 -24.18
N VAL A 385 24.95 12.03 -24.63
CA VAL A 385 25.26 12.84 -25.81
C VAL A 385 24.52 12.30 -27.04
N GLY A 386 23.81 13.18 -27.73
CA GLY A 386 23.01 12.82 -28.92
C GLY A 386 21.72 12.05 -28.65
N LEU A 387 21.38 11.80 -27.39
CA LEU A 387 20.12 11.13 -27.01
C LEU A 387 19.17 12.14 -26.36
N VAL A 388 17.97 12.25 -26.88
CA VAL A 388 16.91 13.08 -26.31
C VAL A 388 15.83 12.18 -25.72
N ILE A 389 15.65 12.30 -24.40
CA ILE A 389 14.47 11.72 -23.72
C ILE A 389 13.42 12.84 -23.63
N PRO A 390 12.23 12.67 -24.22
CA PRO A 390 11.22 13.71 -24.19
C PRO A 390 10.84 14.14 -22.77
N ASN A 391 10.75 15.45 -22.54
CA ASN A 391 10.29 15.98 -21.24
C ASN A 391 8.76 15.92 -21.14
N ASN A 392 8.17 14.78 -21.52
CA ASN A 392 6.74 14.53 -21.44
C ASN A 392 6.51 13.11 -20.89
N PRO A 393 5.92 12.96 -19.70
CA PRO A 393 5.68 11.67 -19.08
C PRO A 393 4.77 10.74 -19.90
N ASP A 394 3.95 11.25 -20.79
CA ASP A 394 3.07 10.43 -21.64
C ASP A 394 3.80 9.80 -22.83
N LYS A 395 5.04 10.25 -23.11
CA LYS A 395 5.88 9.75 -24.20
C LYS A 395 7.09 8.96 -23.70
N TRP A 396 7.00 8.35 -22.52
CA TRP A 396 8.10 7.56 -21.99
C TRP A 396 8.14 6.19 -22.65
N TYR A 397 9.23 5.94 -23.36
CA TYR A 397 9.55 4.62 -23.92
C TYR A 397 10.79 4.09 -23.21
N VAL A 398 10.65 2.94 -22.63
CA VAL A 398 11.80 2.19 -22.05
C VAL A 398 12.14 1.04 -23.00
#